data_658f8c00dfd404b7468c43e944607f20
#
_entry.id   658f8c00dfd404b7468c43e944607f20
#
_cell.length_a   1.000
_cell.length_b   1.000
_cell.length_c   1.000
_cell.angle_alpha   90.00
_cell.angle_beta   90.00
_cell.angle_gamma   90.00
#
_symmetry.space_group_name_H-M   'P 1'
#
loop_
_entity.id
_entity.type
_entity.pdbx_description
1 polymer ?
#
loop_
_entity_poly.entity_id
_entity_poly.type
_entity_poly.pdbx_seq_one_letter_code
_entity_poly.pdbx_strand_id
1 'polypeptide(L)'
;MVNVCIQKDLFPAGESLFDILAMRMATVNWTEAAGPAGKTDSAKAAASPQPIDAFLCSGAFADKQGGMPAIVEMARSMRAKKLMVIDSDDDGQFHVTQEMNGKLIRVTVPAGCETQPVAENYSLQMAATLLLDEDHVAVADPASRQLMALADRVAATDVTVFINGPTGTGKEVLARFIHNQSS
;
A
#
# COMPACT_ATOMS: atom_id res chain seq x y z
N MET A 1 -9.28 -6.39 1.79
CA MET A 1 -8.28 -5.67 0.95
C MET A 1 -7.50 -4.70 1.82
N VAL A 2 -6.19 -4.58 1.58
CA VAL A 2 -5.34 -3.62 2.29
C VAL A 2 -5.65 -2.20 1.77
N ASN A 3 -5.93 -1.28 2.69
CA ASN A 3 -6.25 0.11 2.37
C ASN A 3 -5.02 0.98 2.64
N VAL A 4 -4.45 1.53 1.57
CA VAL A 4 -3.21 2.31 1.60
C VAL A 4 -3.50 3.77 1.27
N CYS A 5 -2.95 4.68 2.06
CA CYS A 5 -3.02 6.11 1.83
C CYS A 5 -1.63 6.65 1.49
N ILE A 6 -1.48 7.27 0.33
CA ILE A 6 -0.22 7.86 -0.14
C ILE A 6 -0.31 9.37 -0.09
N GLN A 7 0.67 10.01 0.57
CA GLN A 7 0.85 11.45 0.53
C GLN A 7 1.41 11.87 -0.82
N LYS A 8 0.68 12.74 -1.54
CA LYS A 8 1.06 13.14 -2.90
C LYS A 8 2.21 14.15 -2.94
N ASP A 9 2.29 15.03 -1.94
CA ASP A 9 3.24 16.13 -1.96
C ASP A 9 4.69 15.66 -1.79
N LEU A 10 5.60 16.19 -2.61
CA LEU A 10 7.04 15.91 -2.55
C LEU A 10 7.39 14.41 -2.65
N PHE A 11 6.59 13.65 -3.38
CA PHE A 11 6.79 12.20 -3.52
C PHE A 11 6.89 11.78 -5.00
N PRO A 12 8.06 11.94 -5.64
CA PRO A 12 8.24 11.60 -7.07
C PRO A 12 7.92 10.13 -7.40
N ALA A 13 8.31 9.21 -6.53
CA ALA A 13 8.03 7.77 -6.70
C ALA A 13 6.57 7.37 -6.39
N GLY A 14 5.75 8.30 -5.94
CA GLY A 14 4.39 8.04 -5.48
C GLY A 14 3.48 7.42 -6.55
N GLU A 15 3.53 7.92 -7.80
CA GLU A 15 2.72 7.39 -8.90
C GLU A 15 3.12 5.96 -9.27
N SER A 16 4.41 5.69 -9.41
CA SER A 16 4.91 4.33 -9.68
C SER A 16 4.53 3.36 -8.57
N LEU A 17 4.61 3.80 -7.32
CA LEU A 17 4.23 2.98 -6.17
C LEU A 17 2.71 2.75 -6.10
N PHE A 18 1.91 3.77 -6.46
CA PHE A 18 0.47 3.63 -6.60
C PHE A 18 0.12 2.51 -7.58
N ASP A 19 0.72 2.53 -8.77
CA ASP A 19 0.48 1.51 -9.79
C ASP A 19 0.88 0.11 -9.33
N ILE A 20 2.05 0.00 -8.66
CA ILE A 20 2.52 -1.28 -8.09
C ILE A 20 1.53 -1.82 -7.05
N LEU A 21 1.08 -0.99 -6.13
CA LEU A 21 0.14 -1.39 -5.09
C LEU A 21 -1.24 -1.74 -5.67
N ALA A 22 -1.73 -0.97 -6.64
CA ALA A 22 -2.98 -1.27 -7.34
C ALA A 22 -2.90 -2.59 -8.12
N MET A 23 -1.77 -2.90 -8.75
CA MET A 23 -1.52 -4.21 -9.38
C MET A 23 -1.55 -5.36 -8.37
N ARG A 24 -1.22 -5.09 -7.13
CA ARG A 24 -1.24 -6.06 -6.02
C ARG A 24 -2.56 -6.07 -5.25
N MET A 25 -3.65 -5.58 -5.83
CA MET A 25 -5.00 -5.59 -5.24
C MET A 25 -5.13 -4.77 -3.95
N ALA A 26 -4.25 -3.82 -3.69
CA ALA A 26 -4.44 -2.86 -2.61
C ALA A 26 -5.42 -1.75 -3.05
N THR A 27 -6.25 -1.29 -2.13
CA THR A 27 -7.04 -0.07 -2.32
C THR A 27 -6.15 1.12 -2.00
N VAL A 28 -5.80 1.91 -3.00
CA VAL A 28 -4.87 3.02 -2.84
C VAL A 28 -5.61 4.35 -2.96
N ASN A 29 -5.40 5.22 -1.99
CA ASN A 29 -5.98 6.57 -1.95
C ASN A 29 -4.86 7.60 -1.84
N TRP A 30 -5.05 8.74 -2.50
CA TRP A 30 -4.18 9.89 -2.33
C TRP A 30 -4.66 10.77 -1.18
N THR A 31 -3.71 11.34 -0.45
CA THR A 31 -3.97 12.45 0.47
C THR A 31 -3.10 13.63 0.09
N GLU A 32 -3.66 14.82 0.18
CA GLU A 32 -2.94 16.08 0.06
C GLU A 32 -2.79 16.68 1.45
N ALA A 33 -1.68 17.35 1.73
CA ALA A 33 -1.47 17.97 3.02
C ALA A 33 -2.53 19.04 3.24
N ALA A 34 -3.44 18.82 4.18
CA ALA A 34 -4.10 19.94 4.84
C ALA A 34 -3.00 20.62 5.66
N GLY A 35 -2.60 21.84 5.28
CA GLY A 35 -1.72 22.66 6.10
C GLY A 35 -2.33 22.85 7.50
N PRO A 36 -1.55 23.26 8.50
CA PRO A 36 -2.04 23.48 9.86
C PRO A 36 -3.19 24.49 9.81
N ALA A 37 -4.42 24.04 10.09
CA ALA A 37 -5.67 24.79 10.00
C ALA A 37 -6.11 25.19 8.56
N GLY A 38 -6.51 24.22 7.77
CA GLY A 38 -7.24 24.43 6.50
C GLY A 38 -8.52 23.61 6.50
N LYS A 39 -9.67 24.32 6.49
CA LYS A 39 -10.98 23.71 6.31
C LYS A 39 -10.99 22.98 4.96
N THR A 40 -11.20 21.70 4.98
CA THR A 40 -11.41 20.88 3.76
C THR A 40 -12.77 21.24 3.16
N ASP A 41 -12.76 22.08 2.13
CA ASP A 41 -13.86 22.17 1.17
C ASP A 41 -13.70 21.02 0.16
N SER A 42 -14.09 19.84 0.56
CA SER A 42 -14.35 18.71 -0.33
C SER A 42 -15.45 17.85 0.29
N ALA A 43 -16.64 18.42 0.30
CA ALA A 43 -17.87 17.71 0.56
C ALA A 43 -18.14 16.75 -0.61
N LYS A 44 -17.45 15.60 -0.69
CA LYS A 44 -17.88 14.42 -1.45
C LYS A 44 -17.10 13.15 -1.10
N ALA A 45 -17.02 12.80 0.17
CA ALA A 45 -16.76 11.43 0.60
C ALA A 45 -17.31 11.25 2.02
N ALA A 46 -18.64 11.32 2.15
CA ALA A 46 -19.34 10.86 3.34
C ALA A 46 -19.52 9.33 3.25
N ALA A 47 -18.42 8.59 3.29
CA ALA A 47 -18.38 7.22 3.76
C ALA A 47 -17.56 7.25 5.03
N SER A 48 -18.01 6.56 6.08
CA SER A 48 -17.30 6.40 7.37
C SER A 48 -15.83 6.15 7.08
N PRO A 49 -14.87 6.84 7.75
CA PRO A 49 -13.46 6.68 7.43
C PRO A 49 -13.09 5.22 7.61
N GLN A 50 -12.86 4.53 6.50
CA GLN A 50 -12.39 3.15 6.53
C GLN A 50 -11.02 3.15 7.21
N PRO A 51 -10.72 2.19 8.09
CA PRO A 51 -9.42 2.13 8.71
C PRO A 51 -8.35 2.04 7.64
N ILE A 52 -7.31 2.87 7.76
CA ILE A 52 -6.17 2.85 6.86
C ILE A 52 -5.17 1.81 7.38
N ASP A 53 -4.82 0.84 6.55
CA ASP A 53 -3.84 -0.18 6.94
C ASP A 53 -2.42 0.38 6.88
N ALA A 54 -2.13 1.23 5.89
CA ALA A 54 -0.82 1.84 5.76
C ALA A 54 -0.90 3.30 5.27
N PHE A 55 -0.04 4.14 5.85
CA PHE A 55 0.21 5.50 5.40
C PHE A 55 1.62 5.60 4.84
N LEU A 56 1.76 6.21 3.65
CA LEU A 56 3.04 6.41 2.97
C LEU A 56 3.30 7.89 2.70
N CYS A 57 4.54 8.30 2.90
CA CYS A 57 5.01 9.63 2.50
C CYS A 57 6.50 9.58 2.10
N SER A 58 6.99 10.66 1.48
CA SER A 58 8.42 10.85 1.26
C SER A 58 9.10 11.43 2.50
N GLY A 59 10.41 11.22 2.63
CA GLY A 59 11.21 11.88 3.66
C GLY A 59 11.21 13.39 3.51
N ALA A 60 11.27 13.91 2.29
CA ALA A 60 11.16 15.34 2.03
C ALA A 60 9.84 15.95 2.56
N PHE A 61 8.73 15.22 2.45
CA PHE A 61 7.48 15.63 3.06
C PHE A 61 7.56 15.59 4.59
N ALA A 62 8.17 14.52 5.14
CA ALA A 62 8.34 14.41 6.59
C ALA A 62 9.13 15.58 7.16
N ASP A 63 10.22 15.96 6.53
CA ASP A 63 11.06 17.09 6.97
C ASP A 63 10.28 18.42 6.93
N LYS A 64 9.49 18.64 5.89
CA LYS A 64 8.63 19.83 5.75
C LYS A 64 7.57 19.94 6.85
N GLN A 65 7.08 18.81 7.34
CA GLN A 65 6.04 18.76 8.39
C GLN A 65 6.59 18.85 9.82
N GLY A 66 7.90 18.92 10.01
CA GLY A 66 8.54 18.97 11.32
C GLY A 66 9.18 17.65 11.74
N GLY A 67 9.47 16.78 10.77
CA GLY A 67 10.20 15.54 10.96
C GLY A 67 9.31 14.34 11.35
N MET A 68 9.98 13.25 11.68
CA MET A 68 9.33 11.98 12.00
C MET A 68 8.24 12.04 13.10
N PRO A 69 8.42 12.82 14.20
CA PRO A 69 7.38 12.89 15.23
C PRO A 69 6.04 13.39 14.68
N ALA A 70 6.06 14.40 13.80
CA ALA A 70 4.85 14.96 13.20
C ALA A 70 4.16 13.95 12.26
N ILE A 71 4.93 13.18 11.49
CA ILE A 71 4.40 12.14 10.59
C ILE A 71 3.80 10.97 11.37
N VAL A 72 4.46 10.55 12.45
CA VAL A 72 3.92 9.51 13.33
C VAL A 72 2.58 9.95 13.93
N GLU A 73 2.45 11.20 14.36
CA GLU A 73 1.19 11.73 14.89
C GLU A 73 0.11 11.81 13.79
N MET A 74 0.49 12.20 12.57
CA MET A 74 -0.40 12.19 11.41
C MET A 74 -0.91 10.76 11.11
N ALA A 75 -0.03 9.77 11.06
CA ALA A 75 -0.41 8.37 10.86
C ALA A 75 -1.34 7.86 11.96
N ARG A 76 -1.09 8.25 13.22
CA ARG A 76 -1.98 7.93 14.36
C ARG A 76 -3.35 8.56 14.22
N SER A 77 -3.43 9.83 13.82
CA SER A 77 -4.70 10.52 13.61
C SER A 77 -5.56 9.85 12.53
N MET A 78 -4.91 9.30 11.50
CA MET A 78 -5.54 8.51 10.45
C MET A 78 -5.82 7.05 10.87
N ARG A 79 -5.40 6.63 12.07
CA ARG A 79 -5.47 5.24 12.56
C ARG A 79 -4.76 4.23 11.66
N ALA A 80 -3.68 4.66 11.00
CA ALA A 80 -2.88 3.78 10.17
C ALA A 80 -2.17 2.72 11.03
N LYS A 81 -2.21 1.47 10.58
CA LYS A 81 -1.54 0.35 11.27
C LYS A 81 -0.03 0.35 11.01
N LYS A 82 0.37 0.75 9.80
CA LYS A 82 1.77 0.86 9.37
C LYS A 82 2.04 2.27 8.83
N LEU A 83 3.25 2.76 9.04
CA LEU A 83 3.78 3.97 8.44
C LEU A 83 5.02 3.62 7.64
N MET A 84 5.06 4.00 6.36
CA MET A 84 6.25 3.88 5.53
C MET A 84 6.72 5.24 5.07
N VAL A 85 8.00 5.51 5.25
CA VAL A 85 8.67 6.70 4.74
C VAL A 85 9.68 6.27 3.70
N ILE A 86 9.60 6.86 2.51
CA ILE A 86 10.49 6.54 1.39
C ILE A 86 11.36 7.75 1.08
N ASP A 87 12.65 7.52 1.16
CA ASP A 87 13.70 8.47 0.79
C ASP A 87 14.40 8.00 -0.49
N SER A 88 14.95 8.93 -1.27
CA SER A 88 15.83 8.61 -2.38
C SER A 88 17.26 9.00 -2.05
N ASP A 89 18.23 8.15 -2.43
CA ASP A 89 19.66 8.39 -2.22
C ASP A 89 20.42 8.18 -3.53
N ASP A 90 21.45 9.04 -3.72
CA ASP A 90 22.33 8.99 -4.89
C ASP A 90 23.31 7.80 -4.84
N ASP A 91 23.50 7.17 -3.69
CA ASP A 91 24.39 6.00 -3.52
C ASP A 91 23.90 4.74 -4.24
N GLY A 92 22.72 4.78 -4.82
CA GLY A 92 22.17 3.71 -5.66
C GLY A 92 21.81 2.41 -4.91
N GLN A 93 21.81 2.45 -3.58
CA GLN A 93 21.54 1.28 -2.74
C GLN A 93 20.11 1.31 -2.19
N PHE A 94 19.48 0.12 -2.21
CA PHE A 94 18.23 -0.09 -1.51
C PHE A 94 18.51 -0.41 -0.04
N HIS A 95 17.97 0.39 0.87
CA HIS A 95 18.11 0.17 2.30
C HIS A 95 16.78 0.18 3.02
N VAL A 96 16.62 -0.67 4.04
CA VAL A 96 15.40 -0.77 4.84
C VAL A 96 15.73 -0.78 6.31
N THR A 97 15.05 0.05 7.08
CA THR A 97 15.03 -0.03 8.54
C THR A 97 13.59 -0.20 9.03
N GLN A 98 13.41 -1.06 10.00
CA GLN A 98 12.11 -1.29 10.63
C GLN A 98 12.19 -0.96 12.11
N GLU A 99 11.25 -0.17 12.58
CA GLU A 99 11.13 0.25 13.97
C GLU A 99 9.73 -0.05 14.50
N MET A 100 9.52 0.04 15.80
CA MET A 100 8.22 -0.14 16.45
C MET A 100 7.54 -1.48 16.08
N ASN A 101 8.30 -2.58 16.08
CA ASN A 101 7.81 -3.90 15.67
C ASN A 101 7.23 -3.92 14.23
N GLY A 102 7.92 -3.29 13.28
CA GLY A 102 7.51 -3.25 11.88
C GLY A 102 6.37 -2.27 11.56
N LYS A 103 5.92 -1.48 12.53
CA LYS A 103 4.89 -0.46 12.30
C LYS A 103 5.44 0.80 11.62
N LEU A 104 6.72 1.10 11.80
CA LEU A 104 7.44 2.15 11.10
C LEU A 104 8.49 1.52 10.21
N ILE A 105 8.37 1.73 8.91
CA ILE A 105 9.28 1.22 7.89
C ILE A 105 9.89 2.43 7.18
N ARG A 106 11.21 2.52 7.19
CA ARG A 106 11.94 3.51 6.39
C ARG A 106 12.64 2.79 5.27
N VAL A 107 12.42 3.26 4.05
CA VAL A 107 13.00 2.69 2.85
C VAL A 107 13.78 3.76 2.13
N THR A 108 15.03 3.48 1.81
CA THR A 108 15.82 4.31 0.90
C THR A 108 15.88 3.60 -0.44
N VAL A 109 15.51 4.31 -1.50
CA VAL A 109 15.54 3.81 -2.88
C VAL A 109 16.61 4.55 -3.68
N PRO A 110 17.19 3.93 -4.74
CA PRO A 110 18.10 4.64 -5.64
C PRO A 110 17.42 5.85 -6.28
N ALA A 111 18.12 6.96 -6.39
CA ALA A 111 17.64 8.14 -7.10
C ALA A 111 17.31 7.79 -8.57
N GLY A 112 16.25 8.37 -9.10
CA GLY A 112 15.78 8.09 -10.47
C GLY A 112 15.00 6.79 -10.62
N CYS A 113 14.76 6.05 -9.54
CA CYS A 113 13.94 4.83 -9.61
C CYS A 113 12.52 5.11 -10.11
N GLU A 114 12.00 6.31 -9.87
CA GLU A 114 10.67 6.74 -10.32
C GLU A 114 10.51 6.78 -11.83
N THR A 115 11.61 6.88 -12.59
CA THR A 115 11.59 6.90 -14.06
C THR A 115 11.65 5.51 -14.68
N GLN A 116 11.90 4.47 -13.88
CA GLN A 116 11.97 3.09 -14.35
C GLN A 116 10.57 2.53 -14.62
N PRO A 117 10.43 1.65 -15.63
CA PRO A 117 9.17 0.94 -15.83
C PRO A 117 8.77 0.17 -14.57
N VAL A 118 7.49 0.17 -14.25
CA VAL A 118 6.94 -0.49 -13.04
C VAL A 118 7.41 -1.93 -12.89
N ALA A 119 7.47 -2.67 -13.99
CA ALA A 119 7.91 -4.09 -14.00
C ALA A 119 9.39 -4.27 -13.64
N GLU A 120 10.23 -3.27 -13.91
CA GLU A 120 11.68 -3.31 -13.71
C GLU A 120 12.12 -2.59 -12.42
N ASN A 121 11.19 -1.93 -11.76
CA ASN A 121 11.46 -1.15 -10.55
C ASN A 121 11.49 -2.04 -9.29
N TYR A 122 12.55 -2.81 -9.15
CA TYR A 122 12.70 -3.76 -8.03
C TYR A 122 12.67 -3.09 -6.66
N SER A 123 13.18 -1.87 -6.53
CA SER A 123 13.19 -1.14 -5.27
C SER A 123 11.79 -0.80 -4.78
N LEU A 124 10.93 -0.27 -5.65
CA LEU A 124 9.54 0.01 -5.30
C LEU A 124 8.70 -1.27 -5.18
N GLN A 125 9.02 -2.32 -5.95
CA GLN A 125 8.39 -3.63 -5.77
C GLN A 125 8.69 -4.22 -4.38
N MET A 126 9.93 -4.08 -3.91
CA MET A 126 10.32 -4.51 -2.58
C MET A 126 9.64 -3.67 -1.49
N ALA A 127 9.59 -2.34 -1.65
CA ALA A 127 8.86 -1.44 -0.74
C ALA A 127 7.38 -1.84 -0.63
N ALA A 128 6.71 -2.11 -1.74
CA ALA A 128 5.34 -2.60 -1.75
C ALA A 128 5.18 -3.95 -1.04
N THR A 129 6.15 -4.85 -1.18
CA THR A 129 6.14 -6.15 -0.48
C THR A 129 6.25 -5.99 1.03
N LEU A 130 7.10 -5.08 1.51
CA LEU A 130 7.26 -4.79 2.94
C LEU A 130 6.02 -4.14 3.56
N LEU A 131 5.28 -3.39 2.76
CA LEU A 131 4.06 -2.71 3.19
C LEU A 131 2.89 -3.68 3.35
N LEU A 132 2.73 -4.58 2.40
CA LEU A 132 1.66 -5.55 2.37
C LEU A 132 1.97 -6.72 3.33
N ASP A 133 0.96 -7.28 3.95
CA ASP A 133 1.14 -8.42 4.85
C ASP A 133 1.53 -9.69 4.07
N GLU A 134 2.14 -10.67 4.76
CA GLU A 134 2.57 -11.95 4.16
C GLU A 134 1.43 -12.72 3.50
N ASP A 135 0.20 -12.53 3.99
CA ASP A 135 -1.01 -13.16 3.43
C ASP A 135 -1.53 -12.45 2.18
N HIS A 136 -0.89 -11.33 1.77
CA HIS A 136 -1.33 -10.57 0.61
C HIS A 136 -0.91 -11.25 -0.69
N VAL A 137 -1.90 -11.60 -1.52
CA VAL A 137 -1.67 -12.27 -2.79
C VAL A 137 -1.20 -11.26 -3.84
N ALA A 138 0.04 -11.40 -4.31
CA ALA A 138 0.54 -10.60 -5.42
C ALA A 138 0.00 -11.16 -6.75
N VAL A 139 -0.71 -10.32 -7.51
CA VAL A 139 -1.34 -10.71 -8.76
C VAL A 139 -0.95 -9.75 -9.87
N ALA A 140 -0.17 -10.21 -10.85
CA ALA A 140 0.28 -9.42 -11.98
C ALA A 140 -0.58 -9.62 -13.24
N ASP A 141 -1.02 -10.85 -13.48
CA ASP A 141 -1.77 -11.24 -14.67
C ASP A 141 -3.22 -10.74 -14.63
N PRO A 142 -3.77 -10.17 -15.74
CA PRO A 142 -5.14 -9.66 -15.80
C PRO A 142 -6.22 -10.72 -15.51
N ALA A 143 -6.05 -11.96 -15.96
CA ALA A 143 -7.02 -13.02 -15.72
C ALA A 143 -7.04 -13.41 -14.23
N SER A 144 -5.87 -13.50 -13.61
CA SER A 144 -5.74 -13.75 -12.17
C SER A 144 -6.33 -12.60 -11.34
N ARG A 145 -6.18 -11.34 -11.77
CA ARG A 145 -6.84 -10.19 -11.11
C ARG A 145 -8.37 -10.29 -11.16
N GLN A 146 -8.94 -10.70 -12.29
CA GLN A 146 -10.39 -10.90 -12.41
C GLN A 146 -10.87 -12.04 -11.49
N LEU A 147 -10.10 -13.12 -11.41
CA LEU A 147 -10.40 -14.24 -10.51
C LEU A 147 -10.36 -13.79 -9.04
N MET A 148 -9.36 -13.01 -8.64
CA MET A 148 -9.26 -12.50 -7.26
C MET A 148 -10.39 -11.51 -6.94
N ALA A 149 -10.78 -10.65 -7.89
CA ALA A 149 -11.93 -9.74 -7.71
C ALA A 149 -13.26 -10.51 -7.60
N LEU A 150 -13.38 -11.65 -8.28
CA LEU A 150 -14.52 -12.54 -8.11
C LEU A 150 -14.49 -13.21 -6.71
N ALA A 151 -13.33 -13.70 -6.30
CA ALA A 151 -13.13 -14.32 -4.99
C ALA A 151 -13.46 -13.37 -3.84
N ASP A 152 -13.06 -12.11 -3.93
CA ASP A 152 -13.37 -11.06 -2.95
C ASP A 152 -14.90 -10.85 -2.83
N ARG A 153 -15.61 -10.76 -3.94
CA ARG A 153 -17.09 -10.65 -3.93
C ARG A 153 -17.77 -11.88 -3.33
N VAL A 154 -17.25 -13.06 -3.64
CA VAL A 154 -17.81 -14.32 -3.11
C VAL A 154 -17.52 -14.46 -1.62
N ALA A 155 -16.34 -14.05 -1.15
CA ALA A 155 -15.98 -14.06 0.26
C ALA A 155 -16.90 -13.19 1.14
N ALA A 156 -17.48 -12.14 0.56
CA ALA A 156 -18.46 -11.29 1.25
C ALA A 156 -19.87 -11.92 1.36
N THR A 157 -20.04 -13.14 0.86
CA THR A 157 -21.35 -13.87 0.87
C THR A 157 -21.23 -15.17 1.64
N ASP A 158 -22.36 -15.65 2.16
CA ASP A 158 -22.44 -16.92 2.92
C ASP A 158 -22.75 -18.11 1.98
N VAL A 159 -21.98 -18.23 0.89
CA VAL A 159 -22.16 -19.32 -0.09
C VAL A 159 -21.02 -20.33 -0.03
N THR A 160 -21.32 -21.59 -0.29
CA THR A 160 -20.31 -22.63 -0.40
C THR A 160 -19.51 -22.45 -1.69
N VAL A 161 -18.20 -22.39 -1.57
CA VAL A 161 -17.26 -22.21 -2.68
C VAL A 161 -16.56 -23.52 -2.99
N PHE A 162 -16.57 -23.92 -4.25
CA PHE A 162 -15.82 -25.06 -4.74
C PHE A 162 -14.73 -24.61 -5.71
N ILE A 163 -13.44 -24.84 -5.34
CA ILE A 163 -12.29 -24.43 -6.14
C ILE A 163 -11.74 -25.66 -6.86
N ASN A 164 -11.82 -25.66 -8.17
CA ASN A 164 -11.30 -26.74 -9.02
C ASN A 164 -10.22 -26.23 -9.98
N GLY A 165 -9.26 -27.08 -10.30
CA GLY A 165 -8.18 -26.78 -11.25
C GLY A 165 -7.02 -27.78 -11.16
N PRO A 166 -6.09 -27.77 -12.12
CA PRO A 166 -4.90 -28.62 -12.13
C PRO A 166 -4.02 -28.46 -10.87
N THR A 167 -3.16 -29.44 -10.61
CA THR A 167 -2.17 -29.33 -9.52
C THR A 167 -1.19 -28.19 -9.80
N GLY A 168 -0.82 -27.43 -8.77
CA GLY A 168 0.12 -26.31 -8.88
C GLY A 168 -0.50 -24.97 -9.35
N THR A 169 -1.81 -24.88 -9.58
CA THR A 169 -2.47 -23.64 -10.03
C THR A 169 -2.83 -22.63 -8.93
N GLY A 170 -2.31 -22.80 -7.72
CA GLY A 170 -2.54 -21.85 -6.62
C GLY A 170 -3.91 -21.95 -5.95
N LYS A 171 -4.63 -23.07 -6.07
CA LYS A 171 -5.94 -23.27 -5.41
C LYS A 171 -5.90 -23.02 -3.90
N GLU A 172 -4.81 -23.42 -3.25
CA GLU A 172 -4.61 -23.21 -1.82
C GLU A 172 -4.49 -21.72 -1.48
N VAL A 173 -3.78 -20.95 -2.31
CA VAL A 173 -3.64 -19.49 -2.15
C VAL A 173 -4.99 -18.82 -2.29
N LEU A 174 -5.79 -19.21 -3.30
CA LEU A 174 -7.13 -18.70 -3.51
C LEU A 174 -8.08 -19.06 -2.37
N ALA A 175 -8.02 -20.30 -1.86
CA ALA A 175 -8.82 -20.74 -0.73
C ALA A 175 -8.50 -19.95 0.54
N ARG A 176 -7.21 -19.73 0.83
CA ARG A 176 -6.74 -18.93 1.96
C ARG A 176 -7.18 -17.46 1.82
N PHE A 177 -7.09 -16.90 0.61
CA PHE A 177 -7.56 -15.55 0.33
C PHE A 177 -9.06 -15.42 0.64
N ILE A 178 -9.91 -16.32 0.12
CA ILE A 178 -11.35 -16.30 0.40
C ILE A 178 -11.62 -16.43 1.90
N HIS A 179 -10.93 -17.34 2.58
CA HIS A 179 -11.09 -17.54 4.02
C HIS A 179 -10.73 -16.29 4.82
N ASN A 180 -9.63 -15.62 4.48
CA ASN A 180 -9.17 -14.42 5.20
C ASN A 180 -10.07 -13.18 4.92
N GLN A 181 -10.83 -13.19 3.82
CA GLN A 181 -11.78 -12.11 3.47
C GLN A 181 -13.21 -12.42 3.95
N SER A 182 -13.51 -13.66 4.31
CA SER A 182 -14.82 -14.04 4.85
C SER A 182 -14.97 -13.62 6.30
N SER A 183 -16.18 -13.20 6.69
CA SER A 183 -16.54 -12.72 8.04
C SER A 183 -16.65 -13.86 9.04
#